data_904222c886dc5020b7aedd3579c3851e
#
_entry.id   904222c886dc5020b7aedd3579c3851e
#
_cell.length_a   1.000
_cell.length_b   1.000
_cell.length_c   1.000
_cell.angle_alpha   90.00
_cell.angle_beta   90.00
_cell.angle_gamma   90.00
#
_symmetry.space_group_name_H-M   'P 1'
#
loop_
_entity.id
_entity.type
_entity.pdbx_description
1 polymer ?
#
loop_
_entity_poly.entity_id
_entity_poly.type
_entity_poly.pdbx_seq_one_letter_code
_entity_poly.pdbx_strand_id
1 'polypeptide(L)'
;LKNYLSLYKTTTSAENITKVFTFDIDPSDQENLNVILVIGESARADRWGINGYQRNTTPNLAHLQNLITYKEAYSLATNTPLGIQSIMKKEGYYNLSSFIKVFDQLKFATYWFSNQGTRYKLINLIAAEASKSMFSDDIRISNTGNNYDTDLIPFVQDILVKNKNKSNMVVLHTIGSHRLYDLRYPNEFKVFNPTCIN
;
A
#
# COMPACT_ATOMS: atom_id res chain seq x y z
N LEU A 1 26.17 -5.32 1.96
CA LEU A 1 26.13 -4.61 0.67
C LEU A 1 26.12 -5.57 -0.53
N LYS A 2 27.00 -6.61 -0.58
CA LYS A 2 27.04 -7.59 -1.67
C LYS A 2 25.73 -8.38 -1.80
N ASN A 3 25.11 -8.81 -0.71
CA ASN A 3 23.83 -9.51 -0.71
C ASN A 3 22.65 -8.61 -1.17
N TYR A 4 22.73 -7.32 -0.86
CA TYR A 4 21.73 -6.33 -1.28
C TYR A 4 21.75 -6.11 -2.80
N LEU A 5 22.96 -6.02 -3.40
CA LEU A 5 23.12 -5.88 -4.85
C LEU A 5 22.74 -7.15 -5.61
N SER A 6 22.90 -8.34 -5.01
CA SER A 6 22.48 -9.60 -5.61
C SER A 6 20.95 -9.73 -5.64
N LEU A 7 20.24 -9.34 -4.58
CA LEU A 7 18.79 -9.25 -4.54
C LEU A 7 18.24 -8.28 -5.60
N TYR A 8 18.86 -7.11 -5.73
CA TYR A 8 18.49 -6.13 -6.73
C TYR A 8 18.70 -6.61 -8.17
N LYS A 9 19.81 -7.37 -8.42
CA LYS A 9 20.09 -7.94 -9.74
C LYS A 9 19.16 -9.09 -10.12
N THR A 10 18.75 -9.93 -9.15
CA THR A 10 17.83 -11.06 -9.41
C THR A 10 16.40 -10.60 -9.67
N THR A 11 15.99 -9.44 -9.14
CA THR A 11 14.63 -8.89 -9.32
C THR A 11 14.46 -8.07 -10.60
N THR A 12 15.54 -7.78 -11.33
CA THR A 12 15.48 -6.98 -12.57
C THR A 12 15.23 -7.78 -13.85
N SER A 13 15.28 -9.11 -13.81
CA SER A 13 14.90 -9.94 -14.96
C SER A 13 13.39 -10.26 -14.91
N ALA A 14 12.64 -9.66 -15.81
CA ALA A 14 11.20 -9.86 -15.95
C ALA A 14 10.80 -11.32 -16.32
N GLU A 15 11.77 -12.18 -16.56
CA GLU A 15 11.57 -13.52 -17.13
C GLU A 15 11.34 -14.63 -16.08
N ASN A 16 11.44 -14.34 -14.77
CA ASN A 16 11.43 -15.38 -13.73
C ASN A 16 10.30 -15.27 -12.69
N ILE A 17 9.23 -14.48 -12.93
CA ILE A 17 8.04 -14.50 -12.06
C ILE A 17 7.10 -15.60 -12.57
N THR A 18 7.52 -16.86 -12.54
CA THR A 18 6.72 -17.97 -13.09
C THR A 18 6.16 -18.92 -12.03
N LYS A 19 6.58 -18.80 -10.78
CA LYS A 19 6.02 -19.65 -9.72
C LYS A 19 4.95 -18.87 -8.94
N VAL A 20 3.71 -19.23 -9.18
CA VAL A 20 2.56 -18.80 -8.38
C VAL A 20 2.40 -19.78 -7.22
N PHE A 21 2.16 -19.27 -6.01
CA PHE A 21 1.69 -20.14 -4.93
C PHE A 21 0.33 -20.71 -5.32
N THR A 22 0.17 -22.02 -5.25
CA THR A 22 -1.12 -22.68 -5.39
C THR A 22 -1.61 -23.09 -4.01
N PHE A 23 -2.87 -22.81 -3.72
CA PHE A 23 -3.55 -23.22 -2.51
C PHE A 23 -4.71 -24.13 -2.88
N ASP A 24 -4.87 -25.18 -2.12
CA ASP A 24 -6.05 -26.05 -2.22
C ASP A 24 -7.14 -25.45 -1.30
N ILE A 25 -7.85 -24.47 -1.83
CA ILE A 25 -8.91 -23.76 -1.11
C ILE A 25 -10.18 -23.83 -1.97
N ASP A 26 -11.28 -24.24 -1.36
CA ASP A 26 -12.60 -24.18 -1.97
C ASP A 26 -13.13 -22.74 -1.91
N PRO A 27 -13.32 -22.07 -3.06
CA PRO A 27 -13.84 -20.71 -3.08
C PRO A 27 -15.33 -20.62 -2.71
N SER A 28 -16.05 -21.74 -2.61
CA SER A 28 -17.51 -21.76 -2.39
C SER A 28 -17.93 -21.34 -0.99
N ASP A 29 -17.03 -21.41 -0.01
CA ASP A 29 -17.31 -21.08 1.40
C ASP A 29 -17.05 -19.60 1.76
N GLN A 30 -16.80 -18.75 0.76
CA GLN A 30 -16.44 -17.36 1.03
C GLN A 30 -17.64 -16.43 1.02
N GLU A 31 -17.88 -15.79 2.17
CA GLU A 31 -18.67 -14.57 2.22
C GLU A 31 -18.01 -13.48 1.37
N ASN A 32 -18.82 -12.52 0.87
CA ASN A 32 -18.28 -11.37 0.12
C ASN A 32 -17.43 -10.50 1.06
N LEU A 33 -16.12 -10.60 0.94
CA LEU A 33 -15.15 -9.88 1.76
C LEU A 33 -14.52 -8.72 1.00
N ASN A 34 -14.33 -7.61 1.68
CA ASN A 34 -13.53 -6.50 1.20
C ASN A 34 -12.26 -6.38 2.05
N VAL A 35 -11.12 -6.66 1.45
CA VAL A 35 -9.80 -6.50 2.07
C VAL A 35 -9.16 -5.27 1.50
N ILE A 36 -8.87 -4.27 2.35
CA ILE A 36 -8.21 -3.03 1.94
C ILE A 36 -6.87 -2.95 2.66
N LEU A 37 -5.79 -3.02 1.92
CA LEU A 37 -4.44 -2.84 2.43
C LEU A 37 -3.95 -1.41 2.11
N VAL A 38 -3.77 -0.60 3.14
CA VAL A 38 -3.18 0.74 3.00
C VAL A 38 -1.70 0.65 3.32
N ILE A 39 -0.85 0.87 2.32
CA ILE A 39 0.61 0.90 2.49
C ILE A 39 1.02 2.35 2.68
N GLY A 40 1.44 2.69 3.90
CA GLY A 40 1.96 4.01 4.25
C GLY A 40 3.38 4.22 3.72
N GLU A 41 3.82 5.49 3.70
CA GLU A 41 5.16 5.88 3.31
C GLU A 41 5.77 6.78 4.41
N SER A 42 7.02 6.49 4.81
CA SER A 42 7.83 7.31 5.72
C SER A 42 7.15 7.65 7.07
N ALA A 43 6.16 6.88 7.51
CA ALA A 43 5.44 7.10 8.75
C ALA A 43 6.08 6.28 9.89
N ARG A 44 6.71 6.97 10.85
CA ARG A 44 7.35 6.33 12.00
C ARG A 44 6.31 5.89 13.03
N ALA A 45 6.35 4.62 13.43
CA ALA A 45 5.41 4.04 14.40
C ALA A 45 5.46 4.74 15.78
N ASP A 46 6.65 5.22 16.20
CA ASP A 46 6.86 5.94 17.47
C ASP A 46 6.29 7.37 17.48
N ARG A 47 5.76 7.84 16.35
CA ARG A 47 5.09 9.14 16.20
C ARG A 47 3.56 9.02 16.07
N TRP A 48 3.02 7.85 16.27
CA TRP A 48 1.58 7.60 16.23
C TRP A 48 0.98 7.65 17.64
N GLY A 49 -0.05 8.47 17.84
CA GLY A 49 -0.75 8.61 19.11
C GLY A 49 -1.31 7.28 19.63
N ILE A 50 -1.85 6.43 18.74
CA ILE A 50 -2.32 5.07 19.07
C ILE A 50 -1.22 4.13 19.57
N ASN A 51 0.05 4.46 19.33
CA ASN A 51 1.22 3.72 19.83
C ASN A 51 1.81 4.33 21.12
N GLY A 52 1.20 5.39 21.64
CA GLY A 52 1.63 6.05 22.87
C GLY A 52 2.44 7.34 22.67
N TYR A 53 2.49 7.89 21.45
CA TYR A 53 3.08 9.21 21.24
C TYR A 53 2.24 10.28 21.93
N GLN A 54 2.92 11.24 22.60
CA GLN A 54 2.27 12.26 23.43
C GLN A 54 1.38 13.24 22.64
N ARG A 55 1.69 13.48 21.37
CA ARG A 55 0.86 14.33 20.51
C ARG A 55 -0.26 13.50 19.87
N ASN A 56 -1.43 14.09 19.75
CA ASN A 56 -2.58 13.46 19.08
C ASN A 56 -2.40 13.47 17.55
N THR A 57 -1.59 12.55 17.03
CA THR A 57 -1.26 12.43 15.61
C THR A 57 -2.17 11.46 14.85
N THR A 58 -2.97 10.67 15.56
CA THR A 58 -3.89 9.68 14.98
C THR A 58 -5.29 9.76 15.61
N PRO A 59 -5.92 10.96 15.64
CA PRO A 59 -7.18 11.16 16.38
C PRO A 59 -8.30 10.23 15.87
N ASN A 60 -8.44 10.10 14.55
CA ASN A 60 -9.50 9.30 13.97
C ASN A 60 -9.33 7.80 14.21
N LEU A 61 -8.08 7.30 14.17
CA LEU A 61 -7.80 5.88 14.45
C LEU A 61 -8.10 5.53 15.91
N ALA A 62 -7.84 6.45 16.85
CA ALA A 62 -8.07 6.24 18.27
C ALA A 62 -9.55 6.00 18.64
N HIS A 63 -10.48 6.38 17.77
CA HIS A 63 -11.93 6.17 17.97
C HIS A 63 -12.46 4.87 17.36
N LEU A 64 -11.64 4.10 16.65
CA LEU A 64 -12.08 2.83 16.05
C LEU A 64 -12.19 1.75 17.13
N GLN A 65 -13.38 1.17 17.28
CA GLN A 65 -13.65 0.16 18.32
C GLN A 65 -12.92 -1.17 18.08
N ASN A 66 -12.68 -1.54 16.83
CA ASN A 66 -12.05 -2.82 16.45
C ASN A 66 -10.61 -2.64 15.99
N LEU A 67 -9.93 -1.58 16.48
CA LEU A 67 -8.53 -1.30 16.12
C LEU A 67 -7.60 -2.27 16.83
N ILE A 68 -6.75 -2.94 16.05
CA ILE A 68 -5.61 -3.72 16.54
C ILE A 68 -4.33 -2.98 16.13
N THR A 69 -3.43 -2.72 17.07
CA THR A 69 -2.16 -2.04 16.81
C THR A 69 -0.97 -2.95 17.11
N TYR A 70 0.06 -2.86 16.28
CA TYR A 70 1.33 -3.56 16.45
C TYR A 70 2.44 -2.52 16.66
N LYS A 71 2.81 -2.30 17.94
CA LYS A 71 3.79 -1.27 18.31
C LYS A 71 5.22 -1.61 17.90
N GLU A 72 5.51 -2.90 17.78
CA GLU A 72 6.85 -3.44 17.45
C GLU A 72 6.88 -4.00 16.02
N ALA A 73 6.20 -3.35 15.09
CA ALA A 73 6.29 -3.67 13.68
C ALA A 73 7.44 -2.91 13.03
N TYR A 74 8.32 -3.63 12.34
CA TYR A 74 9.51 -3.08 11.69
C TYR A 74 9.48 -3.34 10.19
N SER A 75 9.89 -2.35 9.40
CA SER A 75 10.15 -2.55 7.98
C SER A 75 11.46 -3.32 7.79
N LEU A 76 11.48 -4.31 6.90
CA LEU A 76 12.70 -5.05 6.55
C LEU A 76 13.66 -4.23 5.66
N ALA A 77 13.24 -3.06 5.18
CA ALA A 77 14.04 -2.20 4.33
C ALA A 77 13.78 -0.71 4.62
N THR A 78 14.79 0.11 4.34
CA THR A 78 14.76 1.57 4.53
C THR A 78 14.37 2.34 3.27
N ASN A 79 14.08 1.63 2.17
CA ASN A 79 13.66 2.24 0.91
C ASN A 79 12.36 1.61 0.41
N THR A 80 11.55 2.40 -0.29
CA THR A 80 10.21 2.02 -0.74
C THR A 80 10.18 0.75 -1.59
N PRO A 81 11.02 0.55 -2.63
CA PRO A 81 10.93 -0.65 -3.47
C PRO A 81 11.12 -1.95 -2.71
N LEU A 82 12.11 -2.01 -1.83
CA LEU A 82 12.38 -3.22 -1.04
C LEU A 82 11.40 -3.37 0.12
N GLY A 83 10.95 -2.26 0.71
CA GLY A 83 9.89 -2.27 1.71
C GLY A 83 8.59 -2.83 1.14
N ILE A 84 8.16 -2.36 -0.01
CA ILE A 84 6.97 -2.89 -0.72
C ILE A 84 7.15 -4.37 -1.04
N GLN A 85 8.32 -4.76 -1.55
CA GLN A 85 8.58 -6.18 -1.84
C GLN A 85 8.46 -7.04 -0.59
N SER A 86 8.99 -6.60 0.54
CA SER A 86 8.93 -7.36 1.80
C SER A 86 7.53 -7.43 2.41
N ILE A 87 6.69 -6.42 2.16
CA ILE A 87 5.27 -6.44 2.56
C ILE A 87 4.48 -7.41 1.68
N MET A 88 4.72 -7.38 0.36
CA MET A 88 3.88 -8.04 -0.63
C MET A 88 4.29 -9.48 -0.91
N LYS A 89 5.51 -9.90 -0.55
CA LYS A 89 6.06 -11.22 -0.85
C LYS A 89 6.60 -11.89 0.40
N LYS A 90 6.56 -13.23 0.42
CA LYS A 90 7.16 -14.00 1.50
C LYS A 90 8.67 -13.81 1.52
N GLU A 91 9.24 -13.59 2.69
CA GLU A 91 10.69 -13.52 2.90
C GLU A 91 11.41 -14.76 2.36
N GLY A 92 12.54 -14.54 1.69
CA GLY A 92 13.30 -15.60 1.02
C GLY A 92 12.74 -16.07 -0.32
N TYR A 93 11.54 -15.63 -0.70
CA TYR A 93 10.85 -16.04 -1.93
C TYR A 93 10.50 -14.86 -2.83
N TYR A 94 11.38 -13.90 -2.91
CA TYR A 94 11.15 -12.65 -3.67
C TYR A 94 11.04 -12.83 -5.19
N ASN A 95 11.43 -13.99 -5.70
CA ASN A 95 11.25 -14.40 -7.10
C ASN A 95 9.83 -14.95 -7.39
N LEU A 96 9.03 -15.20 -6.36
CA LEU A 96 7.65 -15.66 -6.52
C LEU A 96 6.69 -14.46 -6.68
N SER A 97 5.46 -14.75 -7.08
CA SER A 97 4.37 -13.78 -7.10
C SER A 97 4.08 -13.22 -5.71
N SER A 98 3.47 -12.03 -5.67
CA SER A 98 2.99 -11.44 -4.43
C SER A 98 1.71 -12.13 -3.94
N PHE A 99 1.28 -11.81 -2.72
CA PHE A 99 0.02 -12.35 -2.20
C PHE A 99 -1.22 -11.82 -2.95
N ILE A 100 -1.09 -10.80 -3.82
CA ILE A 100 -2.18 -10.39 -4.74
C ILE A 100 -2.64 -11.60 -5.57
N LYS A 101 -1.69 -12.43 -6.05
CA LYS A 101 -2.03 -13.64 -6.80
C LYS A 101 -2.74 -14.70 -5.97
N VAL A 102 -2.54 -14.71 -4.65
CA VAL A 102 -3.32 -15.57 -3.74
C VAL A 102 -4.78 -15.14 -3.76
N PHE A 103 -5.06 -13.84 -3.60
CA PHE A 103 -6.42 -13.32 -3.68
C PHE A 103 -7.05 -13.52 -5.06
N ASP A 104 -6.27 -13.41 -6.15
CA ASP A 104 -6.73 -13.69 -7.50
C ASP A 104 -7.18 -15.16 -7.66
N GLN A 105 -6.40 -16.12 -7.11
CA GLN A 105 -6.78 -17.54 -7.07
C GLN A 105 -8.06 -17.79 -6.26
N LEU A 106 -8.25 -17.04 -5.17
CA LEU A 106 -9.44 -17.03 -4.34
C LEU A 106 -10.64 -16.31 -4.98
N LYS A 107 -10.54 -15.91 -6.26
CA LYS A 107 -11.58 -15.22 -7.02
C LYS A 107 -11.95 -13.82 -6.50
N PHE A 108 -11.08 -13.19 -5.75
CA PHE A 108 -11.22 -11.77 -5.45
C PHE A 108 -10.96 -10.93 -6.71
N ALA A 109 -11.70 -9.86 -6.87
CA ALA A 109 -11.33 -8.79 -7.80
C ALA A 109 -10.19 -7.99 -7.15
N THR A 110 -9.02 -7.94 -7.80
CA THR A 110 -7.79 -7.38 -7.22
C THR A 110 -7.45 -6.04 -7.85
N TYR A 111 -7.09 -5.05 -7.00
CA TYR A 111 -6.83 -3.68 -7.42
C TYR A 111 -5.57 -3.14 -6.75
N TRP A 112 -4.81 -2.33 -7.49
CA TRP A 112 -3.69 -1.56 -7.00
C TRP A 112 -3.86 -0.10 -7.38
N PHE A 113 -4.03 0.80 -6.41
CA PHE A 113 -4.07 2.24 -6.62
C PHE A 113 -2.91 2.89 -5.89
N SER A 114 -2.08 3.61 -6.64
CA SER A 114 -0.88 4.25 -6.12
C SER A 114 -0.94 5.77 -6.30
N ASN A 115 -0.77 6.49 -5.19
CA ASN A 115 -0.52 7.93 -5.23
C ASN A 115 0.97 8.25 -5.48
N GLN A 116 1.78 7.24 -5.80
CA GLN A 116 3.15 7.37 -6.28
C GLN A 116 3.21 7.03 -7.77
N GLY A 117 4.18 7.65 -8.48
CA GLY A 117 4.36 7.41 -9.91
C GLY A 117 5.05 6.08 -10.23
N THR A 118 5.15 5.79 -11.51
CA THR A 118 5.70 4.54 -12.09
C THR A 118 7.23 4.44 -12.05
N ARG A 119 7.90 5.27 -11.28
CA ARG A 119 9.38 5.37 -11.22
C ARG A 119 10.09 4.05 -10.91
N TYR A 120 9.48 3.21 -10.07
CA TYR A 120 10.12 1.99 -9.57
C TYR A 120 9.60 0.74 -10.25
N LYS A 121 10.38 0.18 -11.17
CA LYS A 121 10.04 -1.03 -11.93
C LYS A 121 9.59 -2.20 -11.04
N LEU A 122 10.21 -2.39 -9.87
CA LEU A 122 9.86 -3.46 -8.95
C LEU A 122 8.42 -3.32 -8.42
N ILE A 123 8.02 -2.09 -8.07
CA ILE A 123 6.65 -1.81 -7.61
C ILE A 123 5.65 -2.02 -8.74
N ASN A 124 6.00 -1.56 -9.95
CA ASN A 124 5.14 -1.73 -11.13
C ASN A 124 4.89 -3.22 -11.45
N LEU A 125 5.92 -4.08 -11.30
CA LEU A 125 5.78 -5.52 -11.50
C LEU A 125 4.84 -6.16 -10.47
N ILE A 126 4.92 -5.73 -9.20
CA ILE A 126 4.00 -6.21 -8.14
C ILE A 126 2.58 -5.71 -8.42
N ALA A 127 2.42 -4.43 -8.75
CA ALA A 127 1.13 -3.83 -9.05
C ALA A 127 0.44 -4.48 -10.27
N ALA A 128 1.24 -4.88 -11.28
CA ALA A 128 0.75 -5.57 -12.47
C ALA A 128 0.20 -6.98 -12.19
N GLU A 129 0.42 -7.52 -11.00
CA GLU A 129 -0.22 -8.77 -10.58
C GLU A 129 -1.71 -8.59 -10.23
N ALA A 130 -2.17 -7.37 -9.95
CA ALA A 130 -3.58 -7.06 -9.75
C ALA A 130 -4.35 -7.03 -11.07
N SER A 131 -5.65 -7.34 -11.02
CA SER A 131 -6.54 -7.29 -12.20
C SER A 131 -6.63 -5.87 -12.79
N LYS A 132 -6.45 -4.84 -11.95
CA LYS A 132 -6.37 -3.44 -12.37
C LYS A 132 -5.37 -2.70 -11.50
N SER A 133 -4.45 -1.96 -12.14
CA SER A 133 -3.52 -1.05 -11.46
C SER A 133 -3.61 0.35 -12.04
N MET A 134 -3.43 1.36 -11.17
CA MET A 134 -3.38 2.78 -11.53
C MET A 134 -2.34 3.48 -10.66
N PHE A 135 -1.62 4.42 -11.24
CA PHE A 135 -0.59 5.23 -10.59
C PHE A 135 -0.92 6.72 -10.69
N SER A 136 -0.27 7.55 -9.88
CA SER A 136 -0.51 9.00 -9.90
C SER A 136 -0.21 9.64 -11.26
N ASP A 137 0.66 9.05 -12.06
CA ASP A 137 0.93 9.49 -13.43
C ASP A 137 -0.29 9.30 -14.35
N ASP A 138 -1.13 8.30 -14.04
CA ASP A 138 -2.39 7.99 -14.74
C ASP A 138 -3.57 8.75 -14.11
N ILE A 139 -3.46 9.05 -12.81
CA ILE A 139 -4.47 9.71 -11.99
C ILE A 139 -4.16 11.21 -11.91
N ARG A 140 -4.25 11.95 -12.98
CA ARG A 140 -4.23 13.42 -12.95
C ARG A 140 -5.57 13.95 -12.48
N ILE A 141 -5.92 13.67 -11.20
CA ILE A 141 -7.29 13.85 -10.72
C ILE A 141 -7.47 15.12 -9.91
N SER A 142 -6.41 15.69 -9.36
CA SER A 142 -6.61 16.84 -8.50
C SER A 142 -6.47 18.14 -9.30
N ASN A 143 -7.59 18.86 -9.42
CA ASN A 143 -7.63 20.25 -9.86
C ASN A 143 -6.84 21.18 -8.93
N THR A 144 -6.30 20.68 -7.82
CA THR A 144 -5.56 21.41 -6.78
C THR A 144 -4.04 21.41 -7.01
N GLY A 145 -3.53 20.61 -7.95
CA GLY A 145 -2.10 20.46 -8.21
C GLY A 145 -1.34 19.66 -7.15
N ASN A 146 -1.97 19.30 -6.04
CA ASN A 146 -1.44 18.45 -4.97
C ASN A 146 -2.18 17.13 -4.98
N ASN A 147 -1.45 16.02 -5.18
CA ASN A 147 -2.04 14.67 -5.08
C ASN A 147 -2.04 14.26 -3.60
N TYR A 148 -3.18 14.38 -2.94
CA TYR A 148 -3.37 13.88 -1.58
C TYR A 148 -3.77 12.40 -1.59
N ASP A 149 -3.46 11.69 -0.52
CA ASP A 149 -3.84 10.27 -0.41
C ASP A 149 -5.36 10.07 -0.34
N THR A 150 -6.10 11.10 0.06
CA THR A 150 -7.56 11.13 -0.01
C THR A 150 -8.11 11.01 -1.43
N ASP A 151 -7.34 11.35 -2.45
CA ASP A 151 -7.73 11.23 -3.86
C ASP A 151 -7.89 9.76 -4.30
N LEU A 152 -7.35 8.81 -3.51
CA LEU A 152 -7.55 7.37 -3.72
C LEU A 152 -8.92 6.87 -3.23
N ILE A 153 -9.59 7.58 -2.32
CA ILE A 153 -10.84 7.15 -1.69
C ILE A 153 -11.98 6.93 -2.71
N PRO A 154 -12.22 7.84 -3.68
CA PRO A 154 -13.30 7.66 -4.65
C PRO A 154 -13.19 6.36 -5.46
N PHE A 155 -11.97 5.87 -5.74
CA PHE A 155 -11.77 4.61 -6.45
C PHE A 155 -12.21 3.42 -5.61
N VAL A 156 -11.92 3.43 -4.31
CA VAL A 156 -12.38 2.38 -3.38
C VAL A 156 -13.90 2.39 -3.29
N GLN A 157 -14.50 3.56 -3.12
CA GLN A 157 -15.96 3.71 -3.04
C GLN A 157 -16.64 3.19 -4.32
N ASP A 158 -16.12 3.53 -5.49
CA ASP A 158 -16.63 3.06 -6.78
C ASP A 158 -16.57 1.52 -6.89
N ILE A 159 -15.45 0.90 -6.45
CA ILE A 159 -15.33 -0.55 -6.44
C ILE A 159 -16.33 -1.19 -5.50
N LEU A 160 -16.45 -0.70 -4.27
CA LEU A 160 -17.38 -1.27 -3.28
C LEU A 160 -18.84 -1.21 -3.74
N VAL A 161 -19.21 -0.13 -4.44
CA VAL A 161 -20.55 0.00 -5.03
C VAL A 161 -20.75 -0.95 -6.21
N LYS A 162 -19.79 -0.99 -7.16
CA LYS A 162 -19.90 -1.81 -8.38
C LYS A 162 -19.80 -3.30 -8.11
N ASN A 163 -19.03 -3.69 -7.12
CA ASN A 163 -18.73 -5.07 -6.79
C ASN A 163 -19.36 -5.53 -5.47
N LYS A 164 -20.52 -4.99 -5.08
CA LYS A 164 -21.18 -5.28 -3.80
C LYS A 164 -21.42 -6.78 -3.52
N ASN A 165 -21.47 -7.61 -4.58
CA ASN A 165 -21.71 -9.05 -4.49
C ASN A 165 -20.44 -9.85 -4.83
N LYS A 166 -19.24 -9.28 -4.69
CA LYS A 166 -17.96 -9.93 -4.97
C LYS A 166 -16.98 -9.61 -3.86
N SER A 167 -16.05 -10.52 -3.64
CA SER A 167 -14.89 -10.26 -2.78
C SER A 167 -13.89 -9.37 -3.51
N ASN A 168 -13.35 -8.37 -2.80
CA ASN A 168 -12.40 -7.41 -3.35
C ASN A 168 -11.14 -7.36 -2.50
N MET A 169 -9.98 -7.31 -3.15
CA MET A 169 -8.68 -6.99 -2.55
C MET A 169 -8.16 -5.69 -3.17
N VAL A 170 -8.07 -4.64 -2.37
CA VAL A 170 -7.63 -3.32 -2.82
C VAL A 170 -6.35 -2.93 -2.09
N VAL A 171 -5.29 -2.69 -2.83
CA VAL A 171 -4.05 -2.09 -2.30
C VAL A 171 -4.06 -0.60 -2.59
N LEU A 172 -3.91 0.20 -1.54
CA LEU A 172 -3.72 1.65 -1.60
C LEU A 172 -2.27 1.96 -1.23
N HIS A 173 -1.48 2.33 -2.21
CA HIS A 173 -0.09 2.71 -2.03
C HIS A 173 0.02 4.24 -1.94
N THR A 174 0.18 4.75 -0.73
CA THR A 174 0.10 6.18 -0.44
C THR A 174 1.43 6.89 -0.68
N ILE A 175 1.40 8.22 -0.82
CA ILE A 175 2.58 9.07 -0.74
C ILE A 175 2.94 9.36 0.73
N GLY A 176 1.97 9.26 1.62
CA GLY A 176 2.12 9.32 3.07
C GLY A 176 2.93 10.51 3.56
N SER A 177 3.87 10.23 4.48
CA SER A 177 4.77 11.22 5.07
C SER A 177 6.10 11.35 4.32
N HIS A 178 6.10 11.24 2.99
CA HIS A 178 7.30 11.47 2.18
C HIS A 178 7.78 12.92 2.32
N ARG A 179 9.10 13.16 2.17
CA ARG A 179 9.70 14.51 2.26
C ARG A 179 8.88 15.56 1.50
N LEU A 180 9.02 16.82 1.89
CA LEU A 180 8.12 17.94 1.58
C LEU A 180 6.76 17.73 2.29
N TYR A 181 6.84 17.46 3.60
CA TYR A 181 5.73 17.07 4.47
C TYR A 181 4.52 17.99 4.33
N ASP A 182 4.72 19.31 4.28
CA ASP A 182 3.65 20.31 4.19
C ASP A 182 2.84 20.23 2.89
N LEU A 183 3.33 19.50 1.88
CA LEU A 183 2.61 19.25 0.63
C LEU A 183 1.80 17.93 0.66
N ARG A 184 1.79 17.21 1.78
CA ARG A 184 1.16 15.88 1.87
C ARG A 184 -0.23 15.91 2.45
N TYR A 185 -0.70 17.05 2.93
CA TYR A 185 -2.02 17.21 3.53
C TYR A 185 -2.56 18.63 3.27
N PRO A 186 -3.89 18.80 3.20
CA PRO A 186 -4.54 20.10 3.12
C PRO A 186 -4.29 20.95 4.38
N ASN A 187 -4.42 22.26 4.24
CA ASN A 187 -4.12 23.22 5.31
C ASN A 187 -4.96 23.01 6.59
N GLU A 188 -6.18 22.50 6.48
CA GLU A 188 -7.06 22.19 7.61
C GLU A 188 -6.50 21.11 8.55
N PHE A 189 -5.55 20.28 8.06
CA PHE A 189 -4.85 19.29 8.87
C PHE A 189 -3.53 19.78 9.45
N LYS A 190 -3.18 21.06 9.22
CA LYS A 190 -1.95 21.69 9.72
C LYS A 190 -2.10 22.10 11.20
N VAL A 191 -2.09 21.11 12.09
CA VAL A 191 -2.36 21.31 13.53
C VAL A 191 -1.10 21.65 14.31
N PHE A 192 0.06 21.14 13.89
CA PHE A 192 1.33 21.31 14.61
C PHE A 192 2.23 22.36 13.94
N ASN A 193 2.80 23.28 14.74
CA ASN A 193 3.69 24.32 14.29
C ASN A 193 4.99 24.36 15.11
N PRO A 194 6.13 24.85 14.56
CA PRO A 194 6.31 25.27 13.18
C PRO A 194 6.31 24.10 12.21
N THR A 195 6.00 24.37 10.94
CA THR A 195 6.09 23.41 9.86
C THR A 195 7.42 23.52 9.12
N CYS A 196 7.69 22.62 8.14
CA CYS A 196 9.00 22.59 7.45
C CYS A 196 9.18 23.68 6.39
N ILE A 197 8.12 24.41 6.01
CA ILE A 197 8.15 25.42 4.93
C ILE A 197 8.07 26.85 5.48
N ASN A 198 8.08 27.05 6.76
CA ASN A 198 8.12 28.40 7.34
C ASN A 198 9.53 28.93 7.41
#